data_e6ebc9d6adb0f94aa09eb146d229115b
#
_entry.id   e6ebc9d6adb0f94aa09eb146d229115b
#
_cell.length_a   1.000
_cell.length_b   1.000
_cell.length_c   1.000
_cell.angle_alpha   90.00
_cell.angle_beta   90.00
_cell.angle_gamma   90.00
#
_symmetry.space_group_name_H-M   'P 1'
#
loop_
_entity.id
_entity.type
_entity.pdbx_description
1 polymer ?
#
loop_
_entity_poly.entity_id
_entity_poly.type
_entity_poly.pdbx_seq_one_letter_code
_entity_poly.pdbx_strand_id
1 'polypeptide(L)'
;VFHQFESERIAQVGCPRDSSDLYCLYLVDEGKPLALCGNTKISGTAFLPKSGVERAYIEGQNFTGTRLINGEIKKSKSELPQFNPDLLEHVQQLMREKRSTDTDSVIELQRQLSGDSIHNSFKNNTLVLKHHGVLHIDNGTYSGNVIIISDTVIYVGSGSLLKDVILAAPKIFFAENFKGQLQAFASDSIIVGDHVSFNYPSVLGIAAEKSASSCAIVLHERDT
;
A
#
# COMPACT_ATOMS: atom_id res chain seq x y z
N VAL A 1 37.52 -32.55 16.96
CA VAL A 1 36.91 -31.25 17.26
C VAL A 1 35.71 -31.15 16.35
N PHE A 2 34.49 -31.28 16.89
CA PHE A 2 33.26 -31.09 16.14
C PHE A 2 32.98 -29.60 16.10
N HIS A 3 32.98 -29.00 14.92
CA HIS A 3 32.48 -27.66 14.73
C HIS A 3 30.96 -27.71 14.75
N GLN A 4 30.36 -27.04 15.70
CA GLN A 4 28.90 -26.84 15.78
C GLN A 4 28.51 -25.73 14.78
N PHE A 5 27.77 -26.10 13.75
CA PHE A 5 27.26 -25.11 12.79
C PHE A 5 25.89 -24.63 13.30
N GLU A 6 25.80 -23.38 13.66
CA GLU A 6 24.54 -22.69 13.95
C GLU A 6 24.05 -21.99 12.70
N SER A 7 22.80 -22.24 12.30
CA SER A 7 22.16 -21.56 11.19
C SER A 7 20.87 -20.91 11.71
N GLU A 8 20.83 -19.60 11.72
CA GLU A 8 19.60 -18.85 11.99
C GLU A 8 18.90 -18.46 10.70
N ARG A 9 17.57 -18.64 10.67
CA ARG A 9 16.72 -18.14 9.61
C ARG A 9 15.62 -17.28 10.23
N ILE A 10 15.49 -16.06 9.72
CA ILE A 10 14.36 -15.21 10.02
C ILE A 10 13.30 -15.47 8.95
N ALA A 11 12.12 -15.90 9.37
CA ALA A 11 10.96 -16.02 8.52
C ALA A 11 9.86 -15.09 9.04
N GLN A 12 9.26 -14.30 8.16
CA GLN A 12 8.04 -13.59 8.48
C GLN A 12 6.91 -14.62 8.51
N VAL A 13 6.40 -14.91 9.71
CA VAL A 13 5.27 -15.83 9.91
C VAL A 13 4.02 -15.00 10.01
N GLY A 14 3.17 -15.04 8.99
CA GLY A 14 1.81 -14.50 9.05
C GLY A 14 0.85 -15.54 9.65
N CYS A 15 -0.19 -15.09 10.32
CA CYS A 15 -1.31 -15.96 10.65
C CYS A 15 -1.97 -16.44 9.34
N PRO A 16 -2.12 -17.74 9.08
CA PRO A 16 -2.90 -18.20 7.94
C PRO A 16 -4.33 -17.70 8.14
N ARG A 17 -4.77 -16.80 7.26
CA ARG A 17 -6.18 -16.44 7.21
C ARG A 17 -6.97 -17.65 6.75
N ASP A 18 -8.11 -17.89 7.38
CA ASP A 18 -9.06 -18.86 6.89
C ASP A 18 -9.36 -18.53 5.42
N SER A 19 -9.32 -19.52 4.54
CA SER A 19 -9.55 -19.31 3.10
C SER A 19 -10.90 -18.66 2.79
N SER A 20 -11.84 -18.74 3.74
CA SER A 20 -13.14 -18.05 3.71
C SER A 20 -13.06 -16.53 3.78
N ASP A 21 -11.96 -15.98 4.32
CA ASP A 21 -11.76 -14.53 4.50
C ASP A 21 -10.95 -13.90 3.37
N LEU A 22 -10.50 -14.68 2.39
CA LEU A 22 -9.77 -14.19 1.23
C LEU A 22 -10.76 -13.68 0.17
N TYR A 23 -10.84 -12.38 0.05
CA TYR A 23 -11.57 -11.72 -1.02
C TYR A 23 -10.66 -10.75 -1.78
N CYS A 24 -10.88 -10.64 -3.10
CA CYS A 24 -10.11 -9.74 -3.96
C CYS A 24 -10.64 -8.31 -3.93
N LEU A 25 -11.92 -8.15 -3.60
CA LEU A 25 -12.58 -6.85 -3.54
C LEU A 25 -13.71 -6.88 -2.50
N TYR A 26 -13.78 -5.83 -1.69
CA TYR A 26 -14.94 -5.52 -0.85
C TYR A 26 -15.37 -4.09 -1.12
N LEU A 27 -16.53 -3.92 -1.74
CA LEU A 27 -17.14 -2.62 -1.99
C LEU A 27 -18.36 -2.45 -1.09
N VAL A 28 -18.40 -1.36 -0.33
CA VAL A 28 -19.52 -1.03 0.55
C VAL A 28 -20.80 -0.87 -0.25
N ASP A 29 -21.93 -1.36 0.29
CA ASP A 29 -23.25 -1.21 -0.36
C ASP A 29 -23.82 0.19 -0.15
N GLU A 30 -23.57 1.07 -1.12
CA GLU A 30 -24.17 2.40 -1.22
C GLU A 30 -25.38 2.44 -2.17
N GLY A 31 -25.93 1.28 -2.54
CA GLY A 31 -27.07 1.15 -3.43
C GLY A 31 -26.75 1.34 -4.91
N LYS A 32 -25.47 1.52 -5.29
CA LYS A 32 -25.01 1.67 -6.67
C LYS A 32 -24.25 0.42 -7.11
N PRO A 33 -24.36 -0.01 -8.39
CA PRO A 33 -23.56 -1.12 -8.90
C PRO A 33 -22.09 -0.71 -9.08
N LEU A 34 -21.19 -1.71 -9.07
CA LEU A 34 -19.81 -1.51 -9.52
C LEU A 34 -19.80 -1.39 -11.04
N ALA A 35 -19.38 -0.25 -11.55
CA ALA A 35 -19.26 0.00 -12.99
C ALA A 35 -17.85 -0.37 -13.48
N LEU A 36 -17.76 -1.23 -14.50
CA LEU A 36 -16.49 -1.67 -15.08
C LEU A 36 -16.37 -1.23 -16.54
N CYS A 37 -15.21 -0.69 -16.90
CA CYS A 37 -14.86 -0.28 -18.26
C CYS A 37 -13.48 -0.81 -18.67
N GLY A 38 -13.10 -0.57 -19.91
CA GLY A 38 -11.79 -0.94 -20.46
C GLY A 38 -11.53 -2.46 -20.33
N ASN A 39 -10.28 -2.81 -20.08
CA ASN A 39 -9.82 -4.19 -19.88
C ASN A 39 -9.71 -4.58 -18.39
N THR A 40 -10.56 -4.03 -17.55
CA THR A 40 -10.56 -4.33 -16.10
C THR A 40 -10.79 -5.81 -15.83
N LYS A 41 -9.94 -6.41 -15.01
CA LYS A 41 -10.03 -7.81 -14.59
C LYS A 41 -10.06 -7.91 -13.08
N ILE A 42 -11.11 -8.52 -12.54
CA ILE A 42 -11.24 -8.83 -11.11
C ILE A 42 -11.34 -10.35 -11.00
N SER A 43 -10.41 -10.96 -10.24
CA SER A 43 -10.35 -12.42 -10.09
C SER A 43 -10.30 -12.81 -8.62
N GLY A 44 -11.23 -13.67 -8.20
CA GLY A 44 -11.40 -14.09 -6.80
C GLY A 44 -12.79 -13.80 -6.27
N THR A 45 -12.98 -13.94 -4.96
CA THR A 45 -14.26 -13.62 -4.31
C THR A 45 -14.40 -12.11 -4.18
N ALA A 46 -15.48 -11.54 -4.72
CA ALA A 46 -15.79 -10.12 -4.62
C ALA A 46 -17.08 -9.89 -3.79
N PHE A 47 -17.01 -9.02 -2.79
CA PHE A 47 -18.17 -8.54 -2.06
C PHE A 47 -18.65 -7.24 -2.71
N LEU A 48 -19.86 -7.27 -3.27
CA LEU A 48 -20.42 -6.17 -4.05
C LEU A 48 -21.76 -5.71 -3.47
N PRO A 49 -22.17 -4.45 -3.75
CA PRO A 49 -23.48 -3.94 -3.43
C PRO A 49 -24.60 -4.85 -3.92
N LYS A 50 -25.79 -4.73 -3.35
CA LYS A 50 -26.98 -5.49 -3.82
C LYS A 50 -27.30 -5.22 -5.28
N SER A 51 -26.96 -4.01 -5.77
CA SER A 51 -27.08 -3.64 -7.19
C SER A 51 -26.13 -4.38 -8.12
N GLY A 52 -25.10 -5.06 -7.55
CA GLY A 52 -24.17 -5.92 -8.29
C GLY A 52 -23.10 -5.16 -9.05
N VAL A 53 -22.82 -5.63 -10.28
CA VAL A 53 -21.78 -5.12 -11.17
C VAL A 53 -22.36 -4.96 -12.58
N GLU A 54 -21.94 -3.90 -13.28
CA GLU A 54 -22.39 -3.61 -14.64
C GLU A 54 -21.26 -3.19 -15.56
N ARG A 55 -21.53 -3.26 -16.87
CA ARG A 55 -20.64 -2.71 -17.90
C ARG A 55 -20.88 -1.22 -18.01
N ALA A 56 -19.82 -0.44 -18.05
CA ALA A 56 -19.93 1.00 -18.19
C ALA A 56 -19.12 1.50 -19.40
N TYR A 57 -19.48 2.68 -19.83
CA TYR A 57 -18.73 3.51 -20.76
C TYR A 57 -18.18 4.70 -19.98
N ILE A 58 -16.88 4.72 -19.73
CA ILE A 58 -16.21 5.74 -18.93
C ILE A 58 -15.04 6.27 -19.74
N GLU A 59 -14.94 7.59 -19.87
CA GLU A 59 -13.86 8.29 -20.56
C GLU A 59 -13.55 7.77 -21.97
N GLY A 60 -14.57 7.41 -22.74
CA GLY A 60 -14.40 6.90 -24.09
C GLY A 60 -14.23 5.39 -24.22
N GLN A 61 -14.18 4.65 -23.10
CA GLN A 61 -13.92 3.22 -23.07
C GLN A 61 -15.12 2.38 -22.68
N ASN A 62 -15.43 1.38 -23.49
CA ASN A 62 -16.35 0.31 -23.16
C ASN A 62 -15.62 -0.84 -22.46
N PHE A 63 -16.32 -1.58 -21.61
CA PHE A 63 -15.79 -2.83 -21.06
C PHE A 63 -15.56 -3.86 -22.16
N THR A 64 -14.33 -4.33 -22.29
CA THR A 64 -13.90 -5.26 -23.35
C THR A 64 -13.84 -6.73 -22.90
N GLY A 65 -13.91 -6.99 -21.59
CA GLY A 65 -13.82 -8.33 -21.04
C GLY A 65 -15.06 -9.20 -21.32
N THR A 66 -14.87 -10.52 -21.29
CA THR A 66 -15.97 -11.49 -21.44
C THR A 66 -16.79 -11.67 -20.16
N ARG A 67 -16.13 -11.59 -19.00
CA ARG A 67 -16.75 -11.68 -17.67
C ARG A 67 -16.41 -10.45 -16.84
N LEU A 68 -17.41 -9.92 -16.13
CA LEU A 68 -17.24 -8.80 -15.23
C LEU A 68 -16.38 -9.18 -14.01
N ILE A 69 -16.66 -10.35 -13.41
CA ILE A 69 -15.89 -10.91 -12.29
C ILE A 69 -15.53 -12.35 -12.63
N ASN A 70 -14.27 -12.72 -12.44
CA ASN A 70 -13.76 -14.09 -12.56
C ASN A 70 -13.68 -14.73 -11.17
N GLY A 71 -14.83 -15.13 -10.62
CA GLY A 71 -14.91 -15.71 -9.29
C GLY A 71 -16.31 -15.65 -8.68
N GLU A 72 -16.37 -15.80 -7.36
CA GLU A 72 -17.62 -15.75 -6.63
C GLU A 72 -18.03 -14.30 -6.31
N ILE A 73 -19.31 -13.98 -6.47
CA ILE A 73 -19.88 -12.69 -6.06
C ILE A 73 -20.71 -12.90 -4.81
N LYS A 74 -20.37 -12.18 -3.74
CA LYS A 74 -21.10 -12.12 -2.48
C LYS A 74 -21.69 -10.73 -2.26
N LYS A 75 -22.76 -10.64 -1.46
CA LYS A 75 -23.34 -9.35 -1.12
C LYS A 75 -22.55 -8.67 -0.01
N SER A 76 -22.18 -7.43 -0.21
CA SER A 76 -21.55 -6.59 0.81
C SER A 76 -22.58 -6.00 1.78
N LYS A 77 -22.08 -5.45 2.87
CA LYS A 77 -22.87 -4.67 3.85
C LYS A 77 -22.69 -3.18 3.57
N SER A 78 -23.47 -2.36 4.24
CA SER A 78 -23.36 -0.88 4.23
C SER A 78 -22.12 -0.34 4.98
N GLU A 79 -21.37 -1.23 5.61
CA GLU A 79 -20.17 -0.88 6.37
C GLU A 79 -19.00 -1.78 5.96
N LEU A 80 -17.79 -1.26 6.00
CA LEU A 80 -16.58 -2.04 5.82
C LEU A 80 -16.38 -3.04 6.95
N PRO A 81 -15.76 -4.19 6.69
CA PRO A 81 -15.27 -5.07 7.75
C PRO A 81 -14.38 -4.28 8.72
N GLN A 82 -14.54 -4.54 10.00
CA GLN A 82 -13.72 -3.89 11.02
C GLN A 82 -12.27 -4.36 10.88
N PHE A 83 -11.35 -3.41 10.83
CA PHE A 83 -9.93 -3.70 10.94
C PHE A 83 -9.60 -4.10 12.38
N ASN A 84 -8.52 -4.88 12.53
CA ASN A 84 -7.95 -5.13 13.85
C ASN A 84 -7.60 -3.77 14.49
N PRO A 85 -8.17 -3.46 15.70
CA PRO A 85 -7.93 -2.17 16.36
C PRO A 85 -6.44 -1.88 16.60
N ASP A 86 -5.67 -2.90 16.97
CA ASP A 86 -4.23 -2.76 17.24
C ASP A 86 -3.47 -2.38 15.99
N LEU A 87 -3.83 -2.96 14.83
CA LEU A 87 -3.23 -2.61 13.55
C LEU A 87 -3.55 -1.16 13.16
N LEU A 88 -4.81 -0.76 13.34
CA LEU A 88 -5.24 0.61 13.03
C LEU A 88 -4.52 1.62 13.93
N GLU A 89 -4.37 1.32 15.22
CA GLU A 89 -3.64 2.17 16.16
C GLU A 89 -2.16 2.30 15.75
N HIS A 90 -1.50 1.21 15.40
CA HIS A 90 -0.11 1.25 14.92
C HIS A 90 0.06 2.11 13.67
N VAL A 91 -0.83 2.00 12.70
CA VAL A 91 -0.80 2.83 11.49
C VAL A 91 -1.04 4.30 11.83
N GLN A 92 -2.00 4.61 12.71
CA GLN A 92 -2.24 5.99 13.16
C GLN A 92 -1.06 6.58 13.94
N GLN A 93 -0.37 5.77 14.76
CA GLN A 93 0.85 6.21 15.47
C GLN A 93 1.97 6.54 14.48
N LEU A 94 2.15 5.73 13.42
CA LEU A 94 3.07 6.03 12.33
C LEU A 94 2.75 7.38 11.67
N MET A 95 1.48 7.60 11.33
CA MET A 95 1.02 8.82 10.66
C MET A 95 1.16 10.08 11.53
N ARG A 96 1.08 9.94 12.85
CA ARG A 96 1.23 11.07 13.79
C ARG A 96 2.67 11.37 14.18
N GLU A 97 3.64 10.73 13.54
CA GLU A 97 5.07 10.83 13.89
C GLU A 97 5.41 10.49 15.36
N LYS A 98 4.46 9.96 16.11
CA LYS A 98 4.61 9.63 17.53
C LYS A 98 5.25 8.27 17.79
N ARG A 99 5.58 7.52 16.73
CA ARG A 99 6.30 6.27 16.88
C ARG A 99 7.81 6.56 16.93
N SER A 100 8.31 6.89 18.10
CA SER A 100 9.68 6.56 18.47
C SER A 100 9.59 5.68 19.69
N THR A 101 9.90 4.40 19.52
CA THR A 101 10.20 3.57 20.68
C THR A 101 11.62 3.92 21.12
N ASP A 102 11.95 3.76 22.39
CA ASP A 102 13.31 4.02 22.90
C ASP A 102 14.40 3.19 22.17
N THR A 103 13.98 2.24 21.33
CA THR A 103 14.82 1.33 20.56
C THR A 103 14.98 1.74 19.10
N ASP A 104 14.18 2.66 18.54
CA ASP A 104 14.27 3.06 17.13
C ASP A 104 15.46 3.98 16.88
N SER A 105 16.12 3.79 15.74
CA SER A 105 17.18 4.69 15.25
C SER A 105 16.57 5.74 14.34
N VAL A 106 16.38 6.96 14.83
CA VAL A 106 15.76 8.06 14.09
C VAL A 106 16.81 8.94 13.45
N ILE A 107 16.70 9.21 12.15
CA ILE A 107 17.55 10.14 11.38
C ILE A 107 16.66 11.21 10.75
N GLU A 108 16.90 12.46 11.11
CA GLU A 108 16.27 13.62 10.44
C GLU A 108 17.03 13.92 9.14
N LEU A 109 16.33 13.77 8.02
CA LEU A 109 16.88 14.01 6.69
C LEU A 109 16.91 15.50 6.37
N GLN A 110 18.09 16.03 6.10
CA GLN A 110 18.29 17.43 5.66
C GLN A 110 18.30 17.57 4.13
N ARG A 111 18.18 16.46 3.39
CA ARG A 111 18.22 16.40 1.94
C ARG A 111 17.25 15.35 1.38
N GLN A 112 17.00 15.43 0.09
CA GLN A 112 16.26 14.40 -0.66
C GLN A 112 17.03 13.07 -0.70
N LEU A 113 16.30 11.97 -0.85
CA LEU A 113 16.88 10.63 -0.98
C LEU A 113 17.15 10.34 -2.47
N SER A 114 18.39 10.54 -2.91
CA SER A 114 18.76 10.34 -4.32
C SER A 114 20.07 9.58 -4.46
N GLY A 115 20.02 8.40 -5.10
CA GLY A 115 21.17 7.53 -5.31
C GLY A 115 21.69 6.84 -4.06
N ASP A 116 20.98 6.90 -2.96
CA ASP A 116 21.37 6.27 -1.70
C ASP A 116 21.16 4.75 -1.73
N SER A 117 21.97 4.01 -0.96
CA SER A 117 21.76 2.60 -0.71
C SER A 117 21.70 2.36 0.79
N ILE A 118 20.50 2.04 1.29
CA ILE A 118 20.24 1.79 2.70
C ILE A 118 19.62 0.41 2.85
N HIS A 119 20.30 -0.44 3.60
CA HIS A 119 19.81 -1.76 4.01
C HIS A 119 19.83 -1.86 5.52
N ASN A 120 18.68 -2.16 6.13
CA ASN A 120 18.60 -2.43 7.56
C ASN A 120 17.98 -3.82 7.81
N SER A 121 18.73 -4.68 8.49
CA SER A 121 18.23 -6.01 8.83
C SER A 121 17.09 -5.94 9.85
N PHE A 122 16.11 -6.84 9.73
CA PHE A 122 15.06 -7.01 10.75
C PHE A 122 15.58 -7.49 12.13
N LYS A 123 16.86 -7.88 12.22
CA LYS A 123 17.54 -8.15 13.51
C LYS A 123 17.97 -6.87 14.23
N ASN A 124 18.05 -5.77 13.52
CA ASN A 124 18.44 -4.47 14.08
C ASN A 124 17.19 -3.68 14.51
N ASN A 125 17.45 -2.65 15.31
CA ASN A 125 16.44 -1.64 15.61
C ASN A 125 15.88 -1.03 14.34
N THR A 126 14.62 -0.62 14.35
CA THR A 126 14.00 0.03 13.19
C THR A 126 14.73 1.32 12.85
N LEU A 127 15.10 1.49 11.59
CA LEU A 127 15.65 2.73 11.08
C LEU A 127 14.51 3.62 10.57
N VAL A 128 14.30 4.74 11.22
CA VAL A 128 13.28 5.72 10.86
C VAL A 128 13.95 6.94 10.21
N LEU A 129 13.66 7.16 8.94
CA LEU A 129 14.11 8.32 8.17
C LEU A 129 12.98 9.35 8.12
N LYS A 130 13.16 10.50 8.77
CA LYS A 130 12.16 11.56 8.80
C LYS A 130 12.58 12.74 7.95
N HIS A 131 11.63 13.32 7.23
CA HIS A 131 11.83 14.55 6.45
C HIS A 131 10.69 15.53 6.67
N HIS A 132 11.05 16.80 6.84
CA HIS A 132 10.08 17.88 6.89
C HIS A 132 9.85 18.45 5.49
N GLY A 133 8.60 18.52 5.07
CA GLY A 133 8.21 18.97 3.74
C GLY A 133 8.19 17.86 2.69
N VAL A 134 8.30 18.24 1.44
CA VAL A 134 8.23 17.32 0.30
C VAL A 134 9.50 16.48 0.20
N LEU A 135 9.35 15.15 0.25
CA LEU A 135 10.45 14.21 0.11
C LEU A 135 10.40 13.53 -1.28
N HIS A 136 11.49 13.60 -2.00
CA HIS A 136 11.71 12.82 -3.22
C HIS A 136 12.64 11.64 -2.92
N ILE A 137 12.26 10.46 -3.40
CA ILE A 137 13.02 9.22 -3.33
C ILE A 137 13.34 8.83 -4.77
N ASP A 138 14.57 9.14 -5.23
CA ASP A 138 14.97 8.95 -6.62
C ASP A 138 16.24 8.10 -6.74
N ASN A 139 16.20 7.09 -7.63
CA ASN A 139 17.37 6.26 -7.99
C ASN A 139 18.10 5.63 -6.80
N GLY A 140 17.40 5.42 -5.69
CA GLY A 140 17.95 4.82 -4.46
C GLY A 140 17.51 3.39 -4.24
N THR A 141 18.23 2.68 -3.39
CA THR A 141 17.87 1.32 -2.92
C THR A 141 17.64 1.33 -1.43
N TYR A 142 16.43 1.01 -1.01
CA TYR A 142 16.03 0.97 0.40
C TYR A 142 15.41 -0.37 0.71
N SER A 143 15.93 -1.07 1.74
CA SER A 143 15.43 -2.41 2.02
C SER A 143 15.48 -2.80 3.49
N GLY A 144 14.53 -3.64 3.89
CA GLY A 144 14.44 -4.24 5.22
C GLY A 144 13.71 -3.38 6.24
N ASN A 145 14.16 -3.39 7.50
CA ASN A 145 13.51 -2.74 8.63
C ASN A 145 13.71 -1.20 8.60
N VAL A 146 13.15 -0.56 7.57
CA VAL A 146 13.25 0.89 7.31
C VAL A 146 11.86 1.49 7.20
N ILE A 147 11.64 2.59 7.89
CA ILE A 147 10.44 3.42 7.79
C ILE A 147 10.86 4.80 7.28
N ILE A 148 10.17 5.29 6.25
CA ILE A 148 10.41 6.62 5.68
C ILE A 148 9.17 7.46 5.91
N ILE A 149 9.33 8.59 6.57
CA ILE A 149 8.22 9.47 6.97
C ILE A 149 8.44 10.87 6.42
N SER A 150 7.37 11.46 5.88
CA SER A 150 7.28 12.88 5.56
C SER A 150 6.04 13.48 6.21
N ASP A 151 6.13 14.70 6.68
CA ASP A 151 4.99 15.44 7.24
C ASP A 151 4.08 16.06 6.17
N THR A 152 4.43 15.97 4.88
CA THR A 152 3.64 16.51 3.77
C THR A 152 3.44 15.50 2.65
N VAL A 153 4.47 15.25 1.83
CA VAL A 153 4.36 14.43 0.61
C VAL A 153 5.61 13.60 0.38
N ILE A 154 5.42 12.35 -0.04
CA ILE A 154 6.49 11.50 -0.57
C ILE A 154 6.26 11.28 -2.07
N TYR A 155 7.26 11.60 -2.89
CA TYR A 155 7.34 11.22 -4.30
C TYR A 155 8.34 10.08 -4.48
N VAL A 156 7.89 8.96 -5.05
CA VAL A 156 8.72 7.79 -5.32
C VAL A 156 8.98 7.71 -6.82
N GLY A 157 10.22 7.92 -7.21
CA GLY A 157 10.66 7.86 -8.62
C GLY A 157 10.78 6.42 -9.12
N SER A 158 10.61 6.23 -10.43
CA SER A 158 10.65 4.91 -11.09
C SER A 158 12.01 4.20 -10.98
N GLY A 159 13.10 4.95 -10.82
CA GLY A 159 14.44 4.40 -10.63
C GLY A 159 14.75 3.91 -9.22
N SER A 160 13.81 4.06 -8.28
CA SER A 160 13.99 3.65 -6.90
C SER A 160 13.62 2.19 -6.70
N LEU A 161 14.42 1.46 -5.91
CA LEU A 161 14.16 0.09 -5.50
C LEU A 161 13.77 0.05 -4.03
N LEU A 162 12.49 -0.19 -3.76
CA LEU A 162 11.97 -0.32 -2.40
C LEU A 162 11.58 -1.77 -2.13
N LYS A 163 12.15 -2.36 -1.07
CA LYS A 163 11.86 -3.73 -0.67
C LYS A 163 11.69 -3.85 0.84
N ASP A 164 10.51 -4.32 1.28
CA ASP A 164 10.18 -4.54 2.70
C ASP A 164 10.25 -3.25 3.55
N VAL A 165 10.01 -2.08 2.96
CA VAL A 165 10.01 -0.78 3.64
C VAL A 165 8.59 -0.27 3.90
N ILE A 166 8.46 0.64 4.86
CA ILE A 166 7.20 1.33 5.14
C ILE A 166 7.36 2.80 4.76
N LEU A 167 6.39 3.33 4.01
CA LEU A 167 6.25 4.76 3.72
C LEU A 167 5.06 5.33 4.49
N ALA A 168 5.20 6.50 5.09
CA ALA A 168 4.12 7.20 5.77
C ALA A 168 4.17 8.71 5.48
N ALA A 169 3.09 9.25 4.93
CA ALA A 169 2.94 10.68 4.66
C ALA A 169 1.47 11.06 4.48
N PRO A 170 1.07 12.34 4.56
CA PRO A 170 -0.26 12.76 4.16
C PRO A 170 -0.58 12.36 2.72
N LYS A 171 0.36 12.55 1.79
CA LYS A 171 0.22 12.15 0.38
C LYS A 171 1.42 11.35 -0.11
N ILE A 172 1.17 10.33 -0.93
CA ILE A 172 2.23 9.52 -1.53
C ILE A 172 1.97 9.39 -3.03
N PHE A 173 3.01 9.66 -3.84
CA PHE A 173 2.96 9.53 -5.29
C PHE A 173 3.98 8.49 -5.74
N PHE A 174 3.53 7.53 -6.54
CA PHE A 174 4.40 6.60 -7.26
C PHE A 174 4.47 7.00 -8.72
N ALA A 175 5.68 7.26 -9.21
CA ALA A 175 5.91 7.63 -10.60
C ALA A 175 5.58 6.46 -11.54
N GLU A 176 5.30 6.80 -12.79
CA GLU A 176 5.13 5.84 -13.88
C GLU A 176 6.25 4.79 -13.92
N ASN A 177 5.89 3.53 -14.21
CA ASN A 177 6.82 2.39 -14.29
C ASN A 177 7.56 2.03 -12.99
N PHE A 178 7.18 2.56 -11.85
CA PHE A 178 7.76 2.14 -10.57
C PHE A 178 7.48 0.65 -10.29
N LYS A 179 8.49 -0.04 -9.72
CA LYS A 179 8.36 -1.44 -9.29
C LYS A 179 8.92 -1.60 -7.88
N GLY A 180 8.14 -2.20 -6.98
CA GLY A 180 8.58 -2.37 -5.60
C GLY A 180 7.75 -3.36 -4.79
N GLN A 181 8.19 -3.58 -3.56
CA GLN A 181 7.51 -4.38 -2.54
C GLN A 181 7.57 -3.60 -1.24
N LEU A 182 6.44 -3.04 -0.81
CA LEU A 182 6.42 -2.09 0.31
C LEU A 182 5.04 -1.98 0.95
N GLN A 183 4.99 -1.28 2.07
CA GLN A 183 3.76 -0.81 2.66
C GLN A 183 3.73 0.71 2.60
N ALA A 184 2.65 1.30 2.10
CA ALA A 184 2.46 2.75 2.03
C ALA A 184 1.16 3.14 2.73
N PHE A 185 1.26 4.04 3.68
CA PHE A 185 0.13 4.55 4.43
C PHE A 185 0.04 6.06 4.27
N ALA A 186 -1.14 6.54 3.87
CA ALA A 186 -1.41 7.97 3.74
C ALA A 186 -2.62 8.39 4.58
N SER A 187 -2.68 9.64 5.03
CA SER A 187 -3.86 10.18 5.69
C SER A 187 -4.83 10.86 4.73
N ASP A 188 -4.37 11.22 3.53
CA ASP A 188 -5.19 11.89 2.51
C ASP A 188 -5.26 11.05 1.23
N SER A 189 -4.14 10.87 0.51
CA SER A 189 -4.21 10.20 -0.79
C SER A 189 -2.94 9.44 -1.16
N ILE A 190 -3.12 8.37 -1.94
CA ILE A 190 -2.05 7.65 -2.64
C ILE A 190 -2.36 7.69 -4.12
N ILE A 191 -1.43 8.23 -4.91
CA ILE A 191 -1.55 8.33 -6.36
C ILE A 191 -0.51 7.42 -6.99
N VAL A 192 -0.98 6.53 -7.83
CA VAL A 192 -0.17 5.53 -8.51
C VAL A 192 -0.18 5.83 -10.00
N GLY A 193 0.98 6.09 -10.56
CA GLY A 193 1.16 6.38 -11.98
C GLY A 193 0.96 5.16 -12.88
N ASP A 194 1.11 5.36 -14.17
CA ASP A 194 0.90 4.32 -15.17
C ASP A 194 1.95 3.21 -15.05
N HIS A 195 1.57 1.96 -15.33
CA HIS A 195 2.45 0.79 -15.37
C HIS A 195 3.22 0.51 -14.06
N VAL A 196 2.74 1.01 -12.93
CA VAL A 196 3.31 0.69 -11.61
C VAL A 196 3.00 -0.76 -11.25
N SER A 197 3.98 -1.45 -10.67
CA SER A 197 3.84 -2.85 -10.23
C SER A 197 4.27 -3.02 -8.79
N PHE A 198 3.35 -3.48 -7.96
CA PHE A 198 3.64 -3.85 -6.58
C PHE A 198 3.73 -5.38 -6.44
N ASN A 199 4.88 -5.85 -5.99
CA ASN A 199 5.08 -7.27 -5.71
C ASN A 199 4.46 -7.64 -4.35
N TYR A 200 3.99 -8.88 -4.24
CA TYR A 200 3.50 -9.43 -2.97
C TYR A 200 4.68 -9.65 -1.97
N PRO A 201 4.50 -9.33 -0.69
CA PRO A 201 3.36 -8.66 -0.09
C PRO A 201 3.53 -7.13 -0.14
N SER A 202 2.59 -6.42 -0.76
CA SER A 202 2.54 -4.96 -0.69
C SER A 202 1.17 -4.50 -0.18
N VAL A 203 1.15 -3.37 0.52
CA VAL A 203 -0.07 -2.77 1.07
C VAL A 203 -0.10 -1.28 0.74
N LEU A 204 -1.22 -0.81 0.21
CA LEU A 204 -1.55 0.61 0.11
C LEU A 204 -2.75 0.87 1.02
N GLY A 205 -2.62 1.77 1.98
CA GLY A 205 -3.64 2.03 2.98
C GLY A 205 -3.89 3.52 3.20
N ILE A 206 -5.16 3.90 3.29
CA ILE A 206 -5.55 5.24 3.74
C ILE A 206 -5.99 5.14 5.20
N ALA A 207 -5.28 5.87 6.08
CA ALA A 207 -5.57 5.98 7.50
C ALA A 207 -6.07 7.39 7.84
N ALA A 208 -7.21 7.76 7.23
CA ALA A 208 -7.81 9.08 7.43
C ALA A 208 -8.38 9.25 8.84
N GLU A 209 -8.30 10.46 9.36
CA GLU A 209 -9.09 10.84 10.52
C GLU A 209 -10.59 10.97 10.14
N LYS A 210 -11.49 10.66 11.07
CA LYS A 210 -12.95 10.63 10.83
C LYS A 210 -13.55 11.90 10.24
N SER A 211 -12.81 13.02 10.22
CA SER A 211 -13.25 14.31 9.71
C SER A 211 -12.80 14.62 8.28
N ALA A 212 -12.01 13.75 7.65
CA ALA A 212 -11.50 13.98 6.30
C ALA A 212 -12.63 13.78 5.26
N SER A 213 -12.90 14.82 4.49
CA SER A 213 -14.05 14.86 3.56
C SER A 213 -13.83 14.14 2.24
N SER A 214 -12.59 13.80 1.87
CA SER A 214 -12.29 13.01 0.67
C SER A 214 -10.89 12.40 0.76
N CYS A 215 -10.82 11.08 0.91
CA CYS A 215 -9.57 10.34 0.86
C CYS A 215 -9.64 9.35 -0.30
N ALA A 216 -8.56 9.20 -1.05
CA ALA A 216 -8.58 8.33 -2.22
C ALA A 216 -7.24 7.62 -2.47
N ILE A 217 -7.34 6.40 -2.97
CA ILE A 217 -6.26 5.77 -3.73
C ILE A 217 -6.63 5.89 -5.19
N VAL A 218 -5.82 6.63 -5.97
CA VAL A 218 -6.04 6.86 -7.39
C VAL A 218 -5.02 6.04 -8.17
N LEU A 219 -5.52 5.17 -9.03
CA LEU A 219 -4.71 4.37 -9.96
C LEU A 219 -4.89 4.96 -11.35
N HIS A 220 -3.80 5.38 -11.97
CA HIS A 220 -3.80 5.84 -13.35
C HIS A 220 -3.39 4.68 -14.27
N GLU A 221 -4.10 4.50 -15.35
CA GLU A 221 -3.73 3.63 -16.44
C GLU A 221 -3.90 4.41 -17.73
N ARG A 222 -2.83 4.59 -18.49
CA ARG A 222 -2.92 5.12 -19.86
C ARG A 222 -3.26 4.01 -20.82
N ASP A 223 -4.23 4.29 -21.66
CA ASP A 223 -4.51 3.47 -22.83
C ASP A 223 -3.31 3.45 -23.75
N THR A 224 -2.91 2.25 -24.16
CA THR A 224 -2.02 2.03 -25.29
C THR A 224 -2.85 1.69 -26.52
#